data_e7815aee9ac9c1c413edcd1c1251d4f5
#
_entry.id   e7815aee9ac9c1c413edcd1c1251d4f5
#
_cell.length_a   1.000
_cell.length_b   1.000
_cell.length_c   1.000
_cell.angle_alpha   90.00
_cell.angle_beta   90.00
_cell.angle_gamma   90.00
#
_symmetry.space_group_name_H-M   'P 1'
#
loop_
_entity.id
_entity.type
_entity.pdbx_description
1 polymer ?
#
loop_
_entity_poly.entity_id
_entity_poly.type
_entity_poly.pdbx_seq_one_letter_code
_entity_poly.pdbx_strand_id
1 'polypeptide(L)'
;LVLLFGLRRGIIFQSAIFSLAHFRQDIGLLPLIPFLTGLFLFGLVLSLRRTIDRGSLWGCIGLHGGLVGIWYLFDSGLVIFSIDTPYYLLGPSKYMVNPIGGIIGITILSITIFYQRRFFARTGRFLASTVNASSKDETP
;
A
#
# COMPACT_ATOMS: atom_id res chain seq x y z
N LEU A 1 -11.45 -5.33 12.20
CA LEU A 1 -10.12 -5.34 12.84
C LEU A 1 -9.82 -4.02 13.55
N VAL A 2 -10.04 -2.85 12.92
CA VAL A 2 -9.79 -1.54 13.56
C VAL A 2 -10.64 -1.34 14.80
N LEU A 3 -11.91 -1.74 14.79
CA LEU A 3 -12.81 -1.67 15.96
C LEU A 3 -12.37 -2.56 17.11
N LEU A 4 -11.74 -3.71 16.80
CA LEU A 4 -11.32 -4.69 17.82
C LEU A 4 -9.93 -4.38 18.40
N PHE A 5 -9.00 -3.93 17.58
CA PHE A 5 -7.58 -3.82 17.94
C PHE A 5 -7.05 -2.38 17.94
N GLY A 6 -7.90 -1.42 17.64
CA GLY A 6 -7.52 -0.01 17.42
C GLY A 6 -6.87 0.21 16.05
N LEU A 7 -6.71 1.48 15.68
CA LEU A 7 -6.31 1.87 14.32
C LEU A 7 -4.94 1.28 13.90
N ARG A 8 -3.91 1.43 14.73
CA ARG A 8 -2.55 1.01 14.35
C ARG A 8 -2.44 -0.51 14.16
N ARG A 9 -2.94 -1.28 15.13
CA ARG A 9 -2.91 -2.75 15.07
C ARG A 9 -3.83 -3.27 13.99
N GLY A 10 -5.02 -2.68 13.85
CA GLY A 10 -5.97 -3.05 12.79
C GLY A 10 -5.41 -2.89 11.39
N ILE A 11 -4.67 -1.81 11.10
CA ILE A 11 -3.98 -1.60 9.83
C ILE A 11 -2.93 -2.69 9.58
N ILE A 12 -2.11 -3.01 10.58
CA ILE A 12 -1.05 -4.03 10.46
C ILE A 12 -1.68 -5.41 10.19
N PHE A 13 -2.67 -5.81 10.98
CA PHE A 13 -3.34 -7.11 10.81
C PHE A 13 -4.04 -7.22 9.44
N GLN A 14 -4.73 -6.17 9.01
CA GLN A 14 -5.37 -6.16 7.70
C GLN A 14 -4.36 -6.30 6.57
N SER A 15 -3.22 -5.63 6.67
CA SER A 15 -2.15 -5.71 5.66
C SER A 15 -1.49 -7.09 5.63
N ALA A 16 -1.31 -7.71 6.79
CA ALA A 16 -0.81 -9.08 6.89
C ALA A 16 -1.79 -10.09 6.26
N ILE A 17 -3.08 -9.99 6.59
CA ILE A 17 -4.12 -10.84 5.98
C ILE A 17 -4.17 -10.63 4.47
N PHE A 18 -4.12 -9.37 4.00
CA PHE A 18 -4.09 -9.06 2.57
C PHE A 18 -2.89 -9.71 1.87
N SER A 19 -1.70 -9.61 2.45
CA SER A 19 -0.49 -10.25 1.91
C SER A 19 -0.63 -11.77 1.87
N LEU A 20 -1.06 -12.39 2.96
CA LEU A 20 -1.23 -13.85 3.07
C LEU A 20 -2.32 -14.39 2.14
N ALA A 21 -3.38 -13.63 1.87
CA ALA A 21 -4.42 -14.02 0.91
C ALA A 21 -3.90 -14.14 -0.54
N HIS A 22 -2.73 -13.56 -0.82
CA HIS A 22 -2.05 -13.67 -2.11
C HIS A 22 -0.90 -14.67 -2.10
N PHE A 23 -0.86 -15.56 -1.09
CA PHE A 23 0.15 -16.59 -1.00
C PHE A 23 0.12 -17.50 -2.23
N ARG A 24 1.29 -17.75 -2.81
CA ARG A 24 1.48 -18.57 -4.00
C ARG A 24 2.43 -19.73 -3.68
N GLN A 25 1.98 -20.96 -3.94
CA GLN A 25 2.80 -22.16 -3.73
C GLN A 25 3.72 -22.46 -4.92
N ASP A 26 3.41 -21.90 -6.09
CA ASP A 26 4.14 -22.12 -7.34
C ASP A 26 5.47 -21.34 -7.43
N ILE A 27 5.68 -20.37 -6.54
CA ILE A 27 6.96 -19.65 -6.44
C ILE A 27 7.75 -20.16 -5.24
N GLY A 28 9.04 -20.40 -5.44
CA GLY A 28 9.92 -20.88 -4.37
C GLY A 28 9.97 -19.91 -3.18
N LEU A 29 10.43 -20.38 -2.03
CA LEU A 29 10.44 -19.62 -0.78
C LEU A 29 11.24 -18.30 -0.88
N LEU A 30 12.38 -18.30 -1.56
CA LEU A 30 13.22 -17.11 -1.72
C LEU A 30 12.50 -15.95 -2.45
N PRO A 31 11.84 -16.16 -3.61
CA PRO A 31 11.07 -15.09 -4.25
C PRO A 31 9.73 -14.78 -3.54
N LEU A 32 9.18 -15.71 -2.76
CA LEU A 32 7.96 -15.50 -2.01
C LEU A 32 8.09 -14.40 -0.94
N ILE A 33 9.24 -14.34 -0.25
CA ILE A 33 9.47 -13.36 0.81
C ILE A 33 9.34 -11.90 0.32
N PRO A 34 10.10 -11.46 -0.71
CA PRO A 34 9.97 -10.09 -1.21
C PRO A 34 8.59 -9.83 -1.83
N PHE A 35 7.97 -10.82 -2.45
CA PHE A 35 6.61 -10.69 -2.98
C PHE A 35 5.58 -10.42 -1.89
N LEU A 36 5.57 -11.21 -0.82
CA LEU A 36 4.68 -10.99 0.32
C LEU A 36 5.00 -9.68 1.05
N THR A 37 6.28 -9.30 1.14
CA THR A 37 6.68 -8.01 1.71
C THR A 37 6.08 -6.85 0.91
N GLY A 38 6.18 -6.88 -0.40
CA GLY A 38 5.58 -5.87 -1.28
C GLY A 38 4.06 -5.81 -1.14
N LEU A 39 3.40 -6.97 -1.10
CA LEU A 39 1.95 -7.04 -0.87
C LEU A 39 1.54 -6.52 0.52
N PHE A 40 2.34 -6.79 1.55
CA PHE A 40 2.12 -6.24 2.88
C PHE A 40 2.21 -4.71 2.88
N LEU A 41 3.24 -4.14 2.25
CA LEU A 41 3.38 -2.70 2.09
C LEU A 41 2.22 -2.11 1.29
N PHE A 42 1.77 -2.79 0.24
CA PHE A 42 0.61 -2.35 -0.52
C PHE A 42 -0.67 -2.39 0.31
N GLY A 43 -0.86 -3.41 1.14
CA GLY A 43 -1.94 -3.46 2.12
C GLY A 43 -1.90 -2.27 3.10
N LEU A 44 -0.70 -1.84 3.54
CA LEU A 44 -0.53 -0.63 4.36
C LEU A 44 -0.95 0.63 3.60
N VAL A 45 -0.56 0.76 2.32
CA VAL A 45 -0.97 1.90 1.46
C VAL A 45 -2.49 1.98 1.36
N LEU A 46 -3.17 0.85 1.09
CA LEU A 46 -4.62 0.79 0.99
C LEU A 46 -5.31 1.13 2.32
N SER A 47 -4.81 0.59 3.42
CA SER A 47 -5.36 0.84 4.76
C SER A 47 -5.22 2.30 5.19
N LEU A 48 -4.07 2.92 4.91
CA LEU A 48 -3.84 4.36 5.15
C LEU A 48 -4.72 5.20 4.24
N ARG A 49 -4.86 4.83 2.97
CA ARG A 49 -5.74 5.53 2.03
C ARG A 49 -7.17 5.54 2.51
N ARG A 50 -7.71 4.40 2.94
CA ARG A 50 -9.05 4.32 3.52
C ARG A 50 -9.22 5.24 4.73
N THR A 51 -8.19 5.33 5.57
CA THR A 51 -8.22 6.21 6.75
C THR A 51 -8.25 7.69 6.34
N ILE A 52 -7.44 8.08 5.33
CA ILE A 52 -7.44 9.43 4.76
C ILE A 52 -8.79 9.78 4.15
N ASP A 53 -9.41 8.84 3.44
CA ASP A 53 -10.72 8.98 2.80
C ASP A 53 -11.89 8.81 3.77
N ARG A 54 -11.64 8.90 5.09
CA ARG A 54 -12.65 8.81 6.16
C ARG A 54 -13.51 7.54 6.10
N GLY A 55 -12.90 6.43 5.71
CA GLY A 55 -13.55 5.11 5.61
C GLY A 55 -14.09 4.77 4.22
N SER A 56 -14.11 5.70 3.28
CA SER A 56 -14.48 5.44 1.88
C SER A 56 -13.52 4.43 1.23
N LEU A 57 -14.05 3.54 0.41
CA LEU A 57 -13.28 2.52 -0.31
C LEU A 57 -12.90 2.95 -1.74
N TRP A 58 -13.46 4.04 -2.26
CA TRP A 58 -13.23 4.45 -3.65
C TRP A 58 -11.76 4.68 -3.97
N GLY A 59 -11.02 5.33 -3.06
CA GLY A 59 -9.58 5.51 -3.22
C GLY A 59 -8.80 4.19 -3.21
N CYS A 60 -9.22 3.22 -2.40
CA CYS A 60 -8.62 1.88 -2.36
C CYS A 60 -8.91 1.09 -3.64
N ILE A 61 -10.14 1.14 -4.12
CA ILE A 61 -10.57 0.48 -5.36
C ILE A 61 -9.80 1.05 -6.55
N GLY A 62 -9.69 2.39 -6.64
CA GLY A 62 -8.95 3.05 -7.70
C GLY A 62 -7.45 2.72 -7.67
N LEU A 63 -6.81 2.73 -6.50
CA LEU A 63 -5.40 2.36 -6.37
C LEU A 63 -5.15 0.88 -6.70
N HIS A 64 -5.98 -0.02 -6.17
CA HIS A 64 -5.81 -1.45 -6.43
C HIS A 64 -6.10 -1.78 -7.90
N GLY A 65 -7.26 -1.37 -8.40
CA GLY A 65 -7.66 -1.64 -9.78
C GLY A 65 -6.72 -0.97 -10.79
N GLY A 66 -6.27 0.26 -10.51
CA GLY A 66 -5.30 0.96 -11.34
C GLY A 66 -3.96 0.22 -11.39
N LEU A 67 -3.42 -0.22 -10.26
CA LEU A 67 -2.16 -0.96 -10.22
C LEU A 67 -2.28 -2.30 -10.98
N VAL A 68 -3.34 -3.06 -10.74
CA VAL A 68 -3.58 -4.34 -11.41
C VAL A 68 -3.80 -4.12 -12.91
N GLY A 69 -4.58 -3.11 -13.29
CA GLY A 69 -4.85 -2.79 -14.70
C GLY A 69 -3.60 -2.36 -15.45
N ILE A 70 -2.79 -1.47 -14.88
CA ILE A 70 -1.52 -1.04 -15.46
C ILE A 70 -0.57 -2.24 -15.59
N TRP A 71 -0.49 -3.07 -14.55
CA TRP A 71 0.33 -4.27 -14.60
C TRP A 71 -0.12 -5.24 -15.70
N TYR A 72 -1.42 -5.47 -15.82
CA TYR A 72 -1.98 -6.30 -16.88
C TYR A 72 -1.63 -5.77 -18.28
N LEU A 73 -1.69 -4.46 -18.49
CA LEU A 73 -1.29 -3.84 -19.76
C LEU A 73 0.19 -4.07 -20.07
N PHE A 74 1.06 -3.99 -19.08
CA PHE A 74 2.50 -4.27 -19.28
C PHE A 74 2.77 -5.75 -19.57
N ASP A 75 2.13 -6.64 -18.85
CA ASP A 75 2.26 -8.09 -19.02
C ASP A 75 1.67 -8.57 -20.37
N SER A 76 0.67 -7.86 -20.90
CA SER A 76 0.05 -8.13 -22.21
C SER A 76 0.93 -7.73 -23.42
N GLY A 77 2.15 -7.33 -23.23
CA GLY A 77 3.13 -7.09 -24.30
C GLY A 77 3.37 -5.62 -24.67
N LEU A 78 2.83 -4.67 -23.91
CA LEU A 78 3.12 -3.23 -24.07
C LEU A 78 4.59 -2.91 -23.75
N VAL A 79 5.19 -3.69 -22.85
CA VAL A 79 6.59 -3.56 -22.43
C VAL A 79 7.24 -4.94 -22.46
N ILE A 80 8.32 -5.07 -23.21
CA ILE A 80 9.14 -6.27 -23.22
C ILE A 80 10.33 -6.01 -22.28
N PHE A 81 10.39 -6.76 -21.19
CA PHE A 81 11.55 -6.72 -20.31
C PHE A 81 12.70 -7.56 -20.92
N SER A 82 13.87 -6.97 -21.00
CA SER A 82 15.05 -7.70 -21.45
C SER A 82 15.34 -8.84 -20.47
N ILE A 83 15.78 -10.00 -21.01
CA ILE A 83 16.20 -11.16 -20.22
C ILE A 83 17.40 -10.84 -19.31
N ASP A 84 18.14 -9.79 -19.62
CA ASP A 84 19.29 -9.31 -18.87
C ASP A 84 18.88 -8.36 -17.72
N THR A 85 17.60 -7.98 -17.63
CA THR A 85 17.14 -7.11 -16.54
C THR A 85 17.29 -7.84 -15.21
N PRO A 86 18.00 -7.25 -14.24
CA PRO A 86 18.17 -7.86 -12.93
C PRO A 86 16.78 -8.08 -12.25
N TYR A 87 16.45 -9.34 -12.00
CA TYR A 87 15.12 -9.73 -11.46
C TYR A 87 14.80 -9.04 -10.14
N TYR A 88 15.78 -8.76 -9.29
CA TYR A 88 15.56 -8.08 -8.02
C TYR A 88 15.04 -6.63 -8.16
N LEU A 89 15.18 -6.02 -9.33
CA LEU A 89 14.64 -4.69 -9.58
C LEU A 89 13.13 -4.73 -9.87
N LEU A 90 12.70 -5.66 -10.71
CA LEU A 90 11.37 -5.71 -11.31
C LEU A 90 10.48 -6.84 -10.78
N GLY A 91 11.00 -7.73 -9.95
CA GLY A 91 10.18 -8.83 -9.50
C GLY A 91 10.88 -9.79 -8.56
N PRO A 92 10.12 -10.70 -7.97
CA PRO A 92 10.66 -11.60 -6.97
C PRO A 92 11.57 -12.69 -7.59
N SER A 93 11.46 -12.97 -8.89
CA SER A 93 12.28 -13.98 -9.55
C SER A 93 12.45 -13.70 -11.04
N LYS A 94 13.43 -14.39 -11.66
CA LYS A 94 13.69 -14.31 -13.10
C LYS A 94 12.49 -14.70 -13.97
N TYR A 95 11.63 -15.59 -13.45
CA TYR A 95 10.48 -16.13 -14.18
C TYR A 95 9.16 -15.45 -13.81
N MET A 96 9.17 -14.55 -12.84
CA MET A 96 8.02 -13.84 -12.36
C MET A 96 8.35 -12.36 -12.21
N VAL A 97 8.12 -11.62 -13.28
CA VAL A 97 8.24 -10.16 -13.25
C VAL A 97 6.98 -9.60 -12.60
N ASN A 98 7.11 -9.10 -11.39
CA ASN A 98 6.04 -8.40 -10.68
C ASN A 98 6.65 -7.31 -9.81
N PRO A 99 6.52 -6.02 -10.20
CA PRO A 99 7.24 -4.92 -9.55
C PRO A 99 6.91 -4.78 -8.06
N ILE A 100 5.80 -5.31 -7.59
CA ILE A 100 5.43 -5.28 -6.16
C ILE A 100 6.47 -6.00 -5.28
N GLY A 101 7.08 -7.09 -5.78
CA GLY A 101 8.12 -7.84 -5.10
C GLY A 101 9.54 -7.39 -5.45
N GLY A 102 9.72 -6.40 -6.30
CA GLY A 102 11.01 -5.83 -6.67
C GLY A 102 11.40 -4.61 -5.82
N ILE A 103 12.69 -4.28 -5.83
CA ILE A 103 13.22 -3.12 -5.08
C ILE A 103 12.51 -1.84 -5.50
N ILE A 104 12.22 -1.66 -6.79
CA ILE A 104 11.54 -0.47 -7.31
C ILE A 104 10.15 -0.34 -6.68
N GLY A 105 9.34 -1.41 -6.70
CA GLY A 105 8.00 -1.40 -6.12
C GLY A 105 8.02 -1.19 -4.61
N ILE A 106 8.88 -1.89 -3.88
CA ILE A 106 9.06 -1.73 -2.44
C ILE A 106 9.44 -0.28 -2.09
N THR A 107 10.33 0.32 -2.87
CA THR A 107 10.75 1.73 -2.66
C THR A 107 9.58 2.69 -2.90
N ILE A 108 8.85 2.55 -4.01
CA ILE A 108 7.69 3.40 -4.32
C ILE A 108 6.62 3.26 -3.24
N LEU A 109 6.30 2.04 -2.81
CA LEU A 109 5.32 1.79 -1.75
C LEU A 109 5.76 2.41 -0.42
N SER A 110 7.03 2.29 -0.05
CA SER A 110 7.58 2.90 1.16
C SER A 110 7.51 4.43 1.14
N ILE A 111 7.83 5.04 0.02
CA ILE A 111 7.68 6.49 -0.20
C ILE A 111 6.21 6.89 -0.10
N THR A 112 5.30 6.13 -0.71
CA THR A 112 3.85 6.40 -0.66
C THR A 112 3.33 6.33 0.77
N ILE A 113 3.73 5.32 1.55
CA ILE A 113 3.37 5.21 2.98
C ILE A 113 3.86 6.42 3.76
N PHE A 114 5.10 6.85 3.53
CA PHE A 114 5.68 8.01 4.19
C PHE A 114 4.88 9.30 3.91
N TYR A 115 4.52 9.56 2.66
CA TYR A 115 3.71 10.73 2.29
C TYR A 115 2.29 10.64 2.84
N GLN A 116 1.63 9.50 2.77
CA GLN A 116 0.28 9.32 3.32
C GLN A 116 0.26 9.52 4.84
N ARG A 117 1.25 9.01 5.57
CA ARG A 117 1.36 9.24 7.02
C ARG A 117 1.59 10.70 7.36
N ARG A 118 2.44 11.41 6.61
CA ARG A 118 2.64 12.84 6.81
C ARG A 118 1.39 13.65 6.51
N PHE A 119 0.68 13.33 5.45
CA PHE A 119 -0.58 13.98 5.10
C PHE A 119 -1.61 13.78 6.21
N PHE A 120 -1.80 12.56 6.67
CA PHE A 120 -2.73 12.25 7.77
C PHE A 120 -2.39 13.01 9.05
N ALA A 121 -1.12 13.07 9.44
CA ALA A 121 -0.69 13.79 10.62
C ALA A 121 -0.89 15.31 10.51
N ARG A 122 -0.79 15.89 9.32
CA ARG A 122 -1.06 17.32 9.09
C ARG A 122 -2.56 17.63 9.17
N THR A 123 -3.39 16.82 8.52
CA THR A 123 -4.85 16.98 8.52
C THR A 123 -5.43 16.83 9.92
N GLY A 124 -4.98 15.87 10.71
CA GLY A 124 -5.41 15.70 12.09
C GLY A 124 -5.07 16.90 12.98
N ARG A 125 -3.89 17.50 12.82
CA ARG A 125 -3.49 18.72 13.56
C ARG A 125 -4.32 19.95 13.16
N PHE A 126 -4.61 20.10 11.88
CA PHE A 126 -5.45 21.20 11.38
C PHE A 126 -6.86 21.13 11.97
N LEU A 127 -7.49 19.94 11.95
CA LEU A 127 -8.83 19.77 12.52
C LEU A 127 -8.85 20.01 14.04
N ALA A 128 -7.84 19.60 14.77
CA ALA A 128 -7.74 19.86 16.20
C ALA A 128 -7.59 21.35 16.52
N SER A 129 -6.84 22.10 15.70
CA SER A 129 -6.68 23.55 15.89
C SER A 129 -7.98 24.33 15.61
N THR A 130 -8.75 23.93 14.60
CA THR A 130 -10.05 24.60 14.29
C THR A 130 -11.09 24.35 15.37
N VAL A 131 -11.16 23.15 15.93
CA VAL A 131 -12.07 22.84 17.06
C VAL A 131 -11.70 23.66 18.28
N ASN A 132 -10.42 23.78 18.65
CA ASN A 132 -9.98 24.57 19.80
C ASN A 132 -10.17 26.09 19.59
N ALA A 133 -10.13 26.59 18.36
CA ALA A 133 -10.44 27.99 18.06
C ALA A 133 -11.92 28.28 18.27
N SER A 134 -12.82 27.43 17.74
CA SER A 134 -14.27 27.59 17.88
C SER A 134 -14.73 27.54 19.34
N SER A 135 -14.12 26.70 20.16
CA SER A 135 -14.49 26.59 21.59
C SER A 135 -14.06 27.80 22.43
N LYS A 136 -13.10 28.62 21.97
CA LYS A 136 -12.68 29.84 22.66
C LYS A 136 -13.58 31.04 22.39
N ASP A 137 -14.26 31.05 21.24
CA ASP A 137 -15.17 32.14 20.85
C ASP A 137 -16.58 32.00 21.49
N GLU A 138 -16.87 30.82 22.09
CA GLU A 138 -18.14 30.54 22.75
C GLU A 138 -18.13 30.79 24.29
N THR A 139 -17.01 31.23 24.85
CA THR A 139 -16.97 31.63 26.28
C THR A 139 -17.29 33.11 26.41
N PRO A 140 -18.46 33.47 27.03
CA PRO A 140 -18.89 34.87 27.26
C PRO A 140 -17.99 35.57 28.27
#